data_eae308b987e2ebccbd0a073a735c66b0
#
_entry.id   eae308b987e2ebccbd0a073a735c66b0
#
_cell.length_a   1.000
_cell.length_b   1.000
_cell.length_c   1.000
_cell.angle_alpha   90.00
_cell.angle_beta   90.00
_cell.angle_gamma   90.00
#
_symmetry.space_group_name_H-M   'P 1'
#
loop_
_entity.id
_entity.type
_entity.pdbx_description
1 polymer ?
#
loop_
_entity_poly.entity_id
_entity_poly.type
_entity_poly.pdbx_seq_one_letter_code
_entity_poly.pdbx_strand_id
1 'polypeptide(L)'
;MNSLEDIMIIESLINGFDMIMEMLQSGGVITYIILLLGIYGLLISIRKIFYLRKISKIDATEIMGTITSSMEQGGAIEALKNISHYKNPVSRIMSEALKIGYKNKIEVEESMEQIFIVELSKMTNGISALKTIIELAPFLGLIGTVLGIWMTFKNLGVNPDAAAMAEGIYIALITTIAGLTVAIVLMPLYTYIKGLIDAEMDKIELATKMTNWSYAVIKIRVYEKLPCVIEALQEAEGIVSVKEISDPYSNIQISFKPSMLEKSISNIILEKCDVKSEITESKLRQ
;
A
#
# COMPACT_ATOMS: atom_id res chain seq x y z
N MET A 1 -15.77 -20.30 35.63
CA MET A 1 -15.13 -20.95 34.49
C MET A 1 -13.87 -20.17 34.02
N ASN A 2 -13.80 -18.86 34.22
CA ASN A 2 -12.66 -18.04 33.79
C ASN A 2 -11.33 -18.20 34.57
N SER A 3 -11.38 -18.59 35.86
CA SER A 3 -10.17 -18.63 36.71
C SER A 3 -9.21 -19.80 36.39
N LEU A 4 -9.73 -20.93 35.88
CA LEU A 4 -8.86 -22.05 35.48
C LEU A 4 -8.17 -21.83 34.14
N GLU A 5 -8.83 -21.18 33.18
CA GLU A 5 -8.23 -20.77 31.91
C GLU A 5 -7.17 -19.71 32.13
N ASP A 6 -7.41 -18.73 32.99
CA ASP A 6 -6.43 -17.69 33.35
C ASP A 6 -5.18 -18.29 34.03
N ILE A 7 -5.36 -19.28 34.91
CA ILE A 7 -4.24 -19.96 35.59
C ILE A 7 -3.42 -20.76 34.56
N MET A 8 -4.04 -21.52 33.65
CA MET A 8 -3.34 -22.27 32.61
C MET A 8 -2.56 -21.36 31.65
N ILE A 9 -3.11 -20.19 31.31
CA ILE A 9 -2.42 -19.22 30.49
C ILE A 9 -1.19 -18.65 31.22
N ILE A 10 -1.31 -18.31 32.50
CA ILE A 10 -0.23 -17.81 33.33
C ILE A 10 0.88 -18.87 33.49
N GLU A 11 0.52 -20.11 33.78
CA GLU A 11 1.50 -21.22 33.86
C GLU A 11 2.21 -21.45 32.52
N SER A 12 1.48 -21.40 31.41
CA SER A 12 2.07 -21.51 30.06
C SER A 12 3.06 -20.36 29.76
N LEU A 13 2.76 -19.14 30.19
CA LEU A 13 3.64 -17.98 30.05
C LEU A 13 4.89 -18.10 30.92
N ILE A 14 4.74 -18.56 32.18
CA ILE A 14 5.88 -18.79 33.10
C ILE A 14 6.80 -19.88 32.53
N ASN A 15 6.27 -21.01 32.13
CA ASN A 15 7.04 -22.08 31.52
C ASN A 15 7.74 -21.65 30.23
N GLY A 16 7.11 -20.81 29.41
CA GLY A 16 7.72 -20.21 28.22
C GLY A 16 8.87 -19.28 28.56
N PHE A 17 8.75 -18.49 29.63
CA PHE A 17 9.80 -17.61 30.12
C PHE A 17 11.01 -18.40 30.67
N ASP A 18 10.75 -19.45 31.47
CA ASP A 18 11.79 -20.34 32.00
C ASP A 18 12.56 -21.04 30.89
N MET A 19 11.86 -21.50 29.85
CA MET A 19 12.48 -22.09 28.68
C MET A 19 13.38 -21.11 27.92
N ILE A 20 12.98 -19.85 27.78
CA ILE A 20 13.81 -18.79 27.19
C ILE A 20 15.05 -18.52 28.04
N MET A 21 14.91 -18.49 29.36
CA MET A 21 16.03 -18.28 30.28
C MET A 21 17.03 -19.46 30.23
N GLU A 22 16.52 -20.67 30.16
CA GLU A 22 17.36 -21.88 29.97
C GLU A 22 18.10 -21.86 28.62
N MET A 23 17.41 -21.47 27.53
CA MET A 23 18.04 -21.27 26.22
C MET A 23 19.15 -20.21 26.25
N LEU A 24 18.94 -19.10 26.98
CA LEU A 24 19.93 -18.06 27.15
C LEU A 24 21.17 -18.55 27.92
N GLN A 25 20.98 -19.32 28.98
CA GLN A 25 22.07 -19.80 29.81
C GLN A 25 22.89 -20.91 29.17
N SER A 26 22.21 -21.80 28.43
CA SER A 26 22.82 -23.02 27.90
C SER A 26 23.20 -22.96 26.42
N GLY A 27 22.58 -22.07 25.64
CA GLY A 27 22.65 -22.13 24.17
C GLY A 27 23.86 -21.48 23.50
N GLY A 28 24.82 -20.92 24.25
CA GLY A 28 26.02 -20.31 23.69
C GLY A 28 25.75 -19.06 22.79
N VAL A 29 26.81 -18.56 22.16
CA VAL A 29 26.79 -17.29 21.39
C VAL A 29 25.77 -17.28 20.25
N ILE A 30 25.57 -18.41 19.57
CA ILE A 30 24.65 -18.50 18.42
C ILE A 30 23.20 -18.30 18.87
N THR A 31 22.81 -18.85 20.02
CA THR A 31 21.46 -18.64 20.59
C THR A 31 21.19 -17.17 20.89
N TYR A 32 22.17 -16.44 21.42
CA TYR A 32 22.01 -14.98 21.62
C TYR A 32 21.76 -14.23 20.31
N ILE A 33 22.47 -14.59 19.23
CA ILE A 33 22.28 -13.99 17.90
C ILE A 33 20.86 -14.27 17.40
N ILE A 34 20.39 -15.53 17.49
CA ILE A 34 19.06 -15.95 17.08
C ILE A 34 17.98 -15.18 17.85
N LEU A 35 18.11 -15.08 19.16
CA LEU A 35 17.15 -14.37 20.00
C LEU A 35 17.13 -12.86 19.73
N LEU A 36 18.28 -12.23 19.53
CA LEU A 36 18.36 -10.82 19.12
C LEU A 36 17.68 -10.57 17.78
N LEU A 37 17.89 -11.45 16.80
CA LEU A 37 17.19 -11.37 15.51
C LEU A 37 15.68 -11.59 15.68
N GLY A 38 15.26 -12.50 16.56
CA GLY A 38 13.86 -12.73 16.90
C GLY A 38 13.20 -11.50 17.51
N ILE A 39 13.83 -10.87 18.49
CA ILE A 39 13.35 -9.62 19.11
C ILE A 39 13.27 -8.51 18.06
N TYR A 40 14.29 -8.35 17.23
CA TYR A 40 14.29 -7.35 16.17
C TYR A 40 13.17 -7.59 15.15
N GLY A 41 12.93 -8.86 14.76
CA GLY A 41 11.80 -9.22 13.89
C GLY A 41 10.44 -8.93 14.51
N LEU A 42 10.28 -9.19 15.83
CA LEU A 42 9.05 -8.83 16.57
C LEU A 42 8.82 -7.33 16.59
N LEU A 43 9.86 -6.52 16.87
CA LEU A 43 9.76 -5.06 16.87
C LEU A 43 9.35 -4.50 15.50
N ILE A 44 9.95 -5.02 14.42
CA ILE A 44 9.53 -4.67 13.05
C ILE A 44 8.06 -5.02 12.84
N SER A 45 7.64 -6.23 13.20
CA SER A 45 6.28 -6.74 13.00
C SER A 45 5.25 -5.89 13.72
N ILE A 46 5.46 -5.64 15.01
CA ILE A 46 4.55 -4.84 15.86
C ILE A 46 4.42 -3.42 15.30
N ARG A 47 5.58 -2.75 15.05
CA ARG A 47 5.58 -1.39 14.49
C ARG A 47 4.85 -1.31 13.15
N LYS A 48 5.04 -2.34 12.32
CA LYS A 48 4.43 -2.39 10.98
C LYS A 48 2.93 -2.62 11.03
N ILE A 49 2.47 -3.53 11.88
CA ILE A 49 1.04 -3.78 12.10
C ILE A 49 0.33 -2.50 12.57
N PHE A 50 0.90 -1.78 13.55
CA PHE A 50 0.33 -0.53 14.03
C PHE A 50 0.27 0.53 12.93
N TYR A 51 1.33 0.66 12.13
CA TYR A 51 1.37 1.60 11.02
C TYR A 51 0.30 1.27 9.96
N LEU A 52 0.24 0.02 9.49
CA LEU A 52 -0.71 -0.40 8.46
C LEU A 52 -2.16 -0.30 8.95
N ARG A 53 -2.47 -0.75 10.16
CA ARG A 53 -3.80 -0.60 10.74
C ARG A 53 -4.23 0.86 10.87
N LYS A 54 -3.29 1.77 11.12
CA LYS A 54 -3.59 3.20 11.20
C LYS A 54 -3.98 3.80 9.86
N ILE A 55 -3.29 3.43 8.78
CA ILE A 55 -3.59 3.94 7.44
C ILE A 55 -4.80 3.26 6.80
N SER A 56 -5.09 2.01 7.18
CA SER A 56 -6.19 1.19 6.64
C SER A 56 -7.58 1.53 7.20
N LYS A 57 -7.68 2.40 8.20
CA LYS A 57 -8.96 2.74 8.85
C LYS A 57 -9.98 3.43 7.95
N ILE A 58 -9.51 4.08 6.89
CA ILE A 58 -10.34 4.88 5.99
C ILE A 58 -10.52 4.10 4.70
N ASP A 59 -11.77 3.95 4.27
CA ASP A 59 -12.09 3.24 3.05
C ASP A 59 -11.82 4.13 1.81
N ALA A 60 -11.37 3.51 0.73
CA ALA A 60 -11.16 4.19 -0.55
C ALA A 60 -12.47 4.75 -1.11
N THR A 61 -13.58 4.06 -0.91
CA THR A 61 -14.92 4.49 -1.33
C THR A 61 -15.37 5.77 -0.63
N GLU A 62 -15.05 5.96 0.65
CA GLU A 62 -15.32 7.18 1.40
C GLU A 62 -14.55 8.37 0.82
N ILE A 63 -13.27 8.17 0.53
CA ILE A 63 -12.43 9.22 -0.08
C ILE A 63 -12.95 9.58 -1.46
N MET A 64 -13.26 8.58 -2.29
CA MET A 64 -13.79 8.81 -3.62
C MET A 64 -15.15 9.51 -3.59
N GLY A 65 -16.03 9.14 -2.66
CA GLY A 65 -17.30 9.84 -2.43
C GLY A 65 -17.09 11.31 -2.02
N THR A 66 -16.11 11.58 -1.14
CA THR A 66 -15.74 12.94 -0.75
C THR A 66 -15.19 13.73 -1.92
N ILE A 67 -14.36 13.13 -2.76
CA ILE A 67 -13.84 13.78 -3.97
C ILE A 67 -14.98 14.13 -4.92
N THR A 68 -15.85 13.17 -5.24
CA THR A 68 -16.97 13.38 -6.17
C THR A 68 -17.89 14.49 -5.70
N SER A 69 -18.34 14.44 -4.45
CA SER A 69 -19.24 15.47 -3.90
C SER A 69 -18.58 16.85 -3.82
N SER A 70 -17.29 16.92 -3.51
CA SER A 70 -16.55 18.19 -3.46
C SER A 70 -16.29 18.76 -4.85
N MET A 71 -16.07 17.88 -5.83
CA MET A 71 -15.93 18.30 -7.24
C MET A 71 -17.21 18.95 -7.78
N GLU A 72 -18.39 18.41 -7.41
CA GLU A 72 -19.69 18.97 -7.79
C GLU A 72 -19.97 20.33 -7.14
N GLN A 73 -19.51 20.56 -5.91
CA GLN A 73 -19.80 21.76 -5.12
C GLN A 73 -18.82 22.90 -5.36
N GLY A 74 -17.53 22.62 -5.45
CA GLY A 74 -16.48 23.63 -5.51
C GLY A 74 -15.29 23.30 -6.40
N GLY A 75 -15.37 22.21 -7.19
CA GLY A 75 -14.33 21.79 -8.11
C GLY A 75 -13.11 21.19 -7.42
N ALA A 76 -12.00 21.08 -8.18
CA ALA A 76 -10.78 20.41 -7.75
C ALA A 76 -10.14 21.03 -6.49
N ILE A 77 -10.25 22.32 -6.30
CA ILE A 77 -9.67 23.04 -5.14
C ILE A 77 -10.38 22.61 -3.84
N GLU A 78 -11.71 22.55 -3.87
CA GLU A 78 -12.50 22.12 -2.71
C GLU A 78 -12.29 20.63 -2.42
N ALA A 79 -12.23 19.79 -3.46
CA ALA A 79 -11.91 18.37 -3.33
C ALA A 79 -10.53 18.19 -2.69
N LEU A 80 -9.49 18.90 -3.16
CA LEU A 80 -8.14 18.85 -2.61
C LEU A 80 -8.12 19.26 -1.13
N LYS A 81 -8.83 20.32 -0.76
CA LYS A 81 -8.93 20.79 0.63
C LYS A 81 -9.55 19.73 1.53
N ASN A 82 -10.64 19.12 1.09
CA ASN A 82 -11.39 18.14 1.88
C ASN A 82 -10.62 16.82 2.05
N ILE A 83 -9.90 16.36 1.02
CA ILE A 83 -9.10 15.12 1.13
C ILE A 83 -7.74 15.31 1.79
N SER A 84 -7.22 16.53 1.90
CA SER A 84 -5.92 16.81 2.53
C SER A 84 -5.86 16.44 4.02
N HIS A 85 -7.00 16.30 4.68
CA HIS A 85 -7.11 15.87 6.07
C HIS A 85 -6.87 14.37 6.26
N TYR A 86 -7.08 13.57 5.23
CA TYR A 86 -6.84 12.13 5.27
C TYR A 86 -5.35 11.83 5.05
N LYS A 87 -4.76 11.07 5.99
CA LYS A 87 -3.31 10.74 5.97
C LYS A 87 -3.07 9.30 5.48
N ASN A 88 -3.83 8.84 4.51
CA ASN A 88 -3.69 7.51 3.93
C ASN A 88 -3.08 7.55 2.51
N PRO A 89 -2.59 6.43 1.98
CA PRO A 89 -1.98 6.37 0.64
C PRO A 89 -2.93 6.83 -0.47
N VAL A 90 -4.20 6.41 -0.43
CA VAL A 90 -5.20 6.77 -1.44
C VAL A 90 -5.38 8.29 -1.53
N SER A 91 -5.55 8.98 -0.38
CA SER A 91 -5.72 10.44 -0.38
C SER A 91 -4.49 11.18 -0.91
N ARG A 92 -3.28 10.67 -0.67
CA ARG A 92 -2.05 11.29 -1.19
C ARG A 92 -1.93 11.15 -2.70
N ILE A 93 -2.22 9.96 -3.25
CA ILE A 93 -2.21 9.71 -4.68
C ILE A 93 -3.26 10.58 -5.37
N MET A 94 -4.49 10.62 -4.82
CA MET A 94 -5.58 11.44 -5.35
C MET A 94 -5.29 12.94 -5.23
N SER A 95 -4.67 13.38 -4.14
CA SER A 95 -4.28 14.79 -3.97
C SER A 95 -3.28 15.23 -5.04
N GLU A 96 -2.34 14.37 -5.42
CA GLU A 96 -1.38 14.70 -6.47
C GLU A 96 -2.05 14.74 -7.84
N ALA A 97 -2.91 13.78 -8.14
CA ALA A 97 -3.72 13.79 -9.34
C ALA A 97 -4.55 15.09 -9.48
N LEU A 98 -5.17 15.54 -8.38
CA LEU A 98 -5.95 16.79 -8.37
C LEU A 98 -5.10 18.06 -8.50
N LYS A 99 -3.86 18.08 -7.98
CA LYS A 99 -2.94 19.22 -8.11
C LYS A 99 -2.45 19.45 -9.52
N ILE A 100 -2.10 18.38 -10.23
CA ILE A 100 -1.61 18.46 -11.61
C ILE A 100 -2.72 18.96 -12.52
N GLY A 101 -3.96 18.71 -12.14
CA GLY A 101 -5.12 19.11 -12.91
C GLY A 101 -5.21 18.34 -14.23
N TYR A 102 -6.18 18.70 -15.03
CA TYR A 102 -6.68 17.91 -16.16
C TYR A 102 -5.92 18.12 -17.48
N LYS A 103 -4.66 18.59 -17.46
CA LYS A 103 -3.94 18.98 -18.67
C LYS A 103 -3.68 17.81 -19.61
N ASN A 104 -3.27 16.66 -19.07
CA ASN A 104 -2.97 15.50 -19.89
C ASN A 104 -3.19 14.22 -19.07
N LYS A 105 -3.96 13.28 -19.60
CA LYS A 105 -4.22 11.99 -18.93
C LYS A 105 -2.90 11.27 -18.61
N ILE A 106 -1.93 11.30 -19.52
CA ILE A 106 -0.65 10.63 -19.37
C ILE A 106 0.14 11.24 -18.20
N GLU A 107 0.20 12.56 -18.09
CA GLU A 107 0.90 13.25 -16.99
C GLU A 107 0.27 12.95 -15.62
N VAL A 108 -1.06 12.86 -15.55
CA VAL A 108 -1.77 12.48 -14.32
C VAL A 108 -1.45 11.04 -13.93
N GLU A 109 -1.53 10.10 -14.89
CA GLU A 109 -1.22 8.68 -14.65
C GLU A 109 0.24 8.49 -14.20
N GLU A 110 1.21 9.14 -14.87
CA GLU A 110 2.63 9.09 -14.49
C GLU A 110 2.87 9.63 -13.08
N SER A 111 2.22 10.72 -12.72
CA SER A 111 2.37 11.31 -11.39
C SER A 111 1.73 10.47 -10.31
N MET A 112 0.57 9.88 -10.57
CA MET A 112 -0.07 8.93 -9.67
C MET A 112 0.83 7.71 -9.45
N GLU A 113 1.45 7.19 -10.51
CA GLU A 113 2.38 6.06 -10.44
C GLU A 113 3.62 6.41 -9.61
N GLN A 114 4.20 7.61 -9.78
CA GLN A 114 5.33 8.05 -8.96
C GLN A 114 4.99 8.08 -7.46
N ILE A 115 3.86 8.65 -7.08
CA ILE A 115 3.42 8.67 -5.68
C ILE A 115 3.07 7.28 -5.19
N PHE A 116 2.45 6.44 -6.03
CA PHE A 116 2.17 5.04 -5.70
C PHE A 116 3.45 4.28 -5.33
N ILE A 117 4.53 4.41 -6.12
CA ILE A 117 5.82 3.78 -5.84
C ILE A 117 6.38 4.26 -4.49
N VAL A 118 6.28 5.55 -4.18
CA VAL A 118 6.72 6.12 -2.90
C VAL A 118 5.91 5.56 -1.72
N GLU A 119 4.59 5.50 -1.84
CA GLU A 119 3.72 4.96 -0.78
C GLU A 119 3.91 3.44 -0.62
N LEU A 120 4.05 2.69 -1.72
CA LEU A 120 4.37 1.27 -1.70
C LEU A 120 5.71 1.01 -0.99
N SER A 121 6.74 1.79 -1.29
CA SER A 121 8.03 1.70 -0.61
C SER A 121 7.90 1.92 0.90
N LYS A 122 7.09 2.88 1.35
CA LYS A 122 6.81 3.09 2.77
C LYS A 122 6.07 1.91 3.40
N MET A 123 5.13 1.30 2.70
CA MET A 123 4.37 0.13 3.17
C MET A 123 5.22 -1.12 3.22
N THR A 124 6.15 -1.32 2.30
CA THR A 124 7.01 -2.53 2.21
C THR A 124 8.32 -2.42 2.97
N ASN A 125 8.73 -1.21 3.40
CA ASN A 125 9.97 -1.03 4.13
C ASN A 125 10.04 -1.90 5.38
N GLY A 126 11.15 -2.62 5.56
CA GLY A 126 11.39 -3.56 6.66
C GLY A 126 10.80 -4.97 6.47
N ILE A 127 9.91 -5.18 5.50
CA ILE A 127 9.33 -6.51 5.21
C ILE A 127 10.38 -7.48 4.68
N SER A 128 11.27 -7.00 3.83
CA SER A 128 12.39 -7.81 3.32
C SER A 128 13.31 -8.27 4.46
N ALA A 129 13.65 -7.38 5.39
CA ALA A 129 14.46 -7.76 6.57
C ALA A 129 13.73 -8.80 7.44
N LEU A 130 12.42 -8.63 7.68
CA LEU A 130 11.63 -9.60 8.43
C LEU A 130 11.63 -10.98 7.75
N LYS A 131 11.43 -11.02 6.43
CA LYS A 131 11.51 -12.26 5.64
C LYS A 131 12.88 -12.92 5.78
N THR A 132 13.96 -12.15 5.65
CA THR A 132 15.33 -12.65 5.81
C THR A 132 15.55 -13.24 7.21
N ILE A 133 15.05 -12.61 8.28
CA ILE A 133 15.17 -13.15 9.64
C ILE A 133 14.45 -14.49 9.77
N ILE A 134 13.23 -14.62 9.24
CA ILE A 134 12.45 -15.85 9.27
C ILE A 134 13.20 -17.00 8.57
N GLU A 135 13.83 -16.71 7.43
CA GLU A 135 14.58 -17.69 6.66
C GLU A 135 15.92 -18.05 7.32
N LEU A 136 16.64 -17.06 7.85
CA LEU A 136 17.98 -17.27 8.43
C LEU A 136 17.93 -17.90 9.83
N ALA A 137 16.91 -17.65 10.63
CA ALA A 137 16.87 -18.14 12.01
C ALA A 137 17.00 -19.68 12.10
N PRO A 138 16.29 -20.51 11.29
CA PRO A 138 16.49 -21.96 11.29
C PRO A 138 17.89 -22.38 10.81
N PHE A 139 18.48 -21.69 9.82
CA PHE A 139 19.83 -22.00 9.35
C PHE A 139 20.89 -21.71 10.42
N LEU A 140 20.72 -20.61 11.17
CA LEU A 140 21.59 -20.33 12.31
C LEU A 140 21.47 -21.39 13.40
N GLY A 141 20.25 -21.89 13.66
CA GLY A 141 20.03 -23.02 14.56
C GLY A 141 20.73 -24.28 14.08
N LEU A 142 20.66 -24.58 12.79
CA LEU A 142 21.35 -25.72 12.18
C LEU A 142 22.89 -25.58 12.29
N ILE A 143 23.44 -24.40 12.02
CA ILE A 143 24.87 -24.12 12.22
C ILE A 143 25.27 -24.35 13.68
N GLY A 144 24.42 -23.93 14.62
CA GLY A 144 24.63 -24.17 16.06
C GLY A 144 24.75 -25.66 16.39
N THR A 145 23.88 -26.50 15.79
CA THR A 145 23.97 -27.97 15.97
C THR A 145 25.26 -28.54 15.40
N VAL A 146 25.62 -28.17 14.19
CA VAL A 146 26.84 -28.65 13.56
C VAL A 146 28.08 -28.29 14.38
N LEU A 147 28.17 -27.05 14.83
CA LEU A 147 29.30 -26.57 15.65
C LEU A 147 29.31 -27.21 17.04
N GLY A 148 28.17 -27.40 17.67
CA GLY A 148 28.06 -28.07 18.97
C GLY A 148 28.52 -29.52 18.89
N ILE A 149 28.05 -30.28 17.90
CA ILE A 149 28.47 -31.67 17.66
C ILE A 149 29.95 -31.72 17.30
N TRP A 150 30.43 -30.82 16.43
CA TRP A 150 31.86 -30.78 16.06
C TRP A 150 32.75 -30.54 17.26
N MET A 151 32.41 -29.60 18.14
CA MET A 151 33.19 -29.36 19.38
C MET A 151 33.17 -30.54 20.31
N THR A 152 32.02 -31.21 20.42
CA THR A 152 31.89 -32.44 21.22
C THR A 152 32.85 -33.52 20.75
N PHE A 153 32.88 -33.84 19.44
CA PHE A 153 33.77 -34.84 18.88
C PHE A 153 35.25 -34.45 18.97
N LYS A 154 35.56 -33.16 18.82
CA LYS A 154 36.94 -32.68 18.98
C LYS A 154 37.47 -32.92 20.42
N ASN A 155 36.63 -32.70 21.43
CA ASN A 155 36.99 -32.88 22.83
C ASN A 155 37.10 -34.36 23.23
N LEU A 156 36.28 -35.24 22.65
CA LEU A 156 36.35 -36.69 22.82
C LEU A 156 37.71 -37.29 22.43
N GLY A 157 38.37 -36.75 21.42
CA GLY A 157 39.71 -37.18 21.00
C GLY A 157 40.80 -36.88 22.03
N VAL A 158 40.56 -36.02 23.01
CA VAL A 158 41.50 -35.59 24.03
C VAL A 158 41.17 -36.22 25.40
N ASN A 159 39.88 -36.21 25.77
CA ASN A 159 39.36 -36.74 27.04
C ASN A 159 37.96 -37.33 26.81
N PRO A 160 37.80 -38.66 26.77
CA PRO A 160 36.49 -39.27 26.58
C PRO A 160 35.65 -39.15 27.87
N ASP A 161 34.82 -38.13 27.93
CA ASP A 161 33.84 -37.90 29.00
C ASP A 161 32.44 -37.90 28.43
N ALA A 162 31.62 -38.88 28.85
CA ALA A 162 30.22 -39.00 28.41
C ALA A 162 29.35 -37.82 28.85
N ALA A 163 29.63 -37.19 29.99
CA ALA A 163 28.89 -36.05 30.50
C ALA A 163 29.12 -34.79 29.62
N ALA A 164 30.39 -34.52 29.31
CA ALA A 164 30.74 -33.41 28.40
C ALA A 164 30.18 -33.62 26.98
N MET A 165 30.06 -34.87 26.54
CA MET A 165 29.42 -35.21 25.28
C MET A 165 27.91 -34.91 25.30
N ALA A 166 27.22 -35.32 26.35
CA ALA A 166 25.81 -35.05 26.53
C ALA A 166 25.50 -33.53 26.57
N GLU A 167 26.33 -32.76 27.27
CA GLU A 167 26.22 -31.31 27.35
C GLU A 167 26.40 -30.64 25.99
N GLY A 168 27.39 -31.01 25.20
CA GLY A 168 27.58 -30.44 23.86
C GLY A 168 26.45 -30.76 22.89
N ILE A 169 25.86 -31.96 22.96
CA ILE A 169 24.66 -32.30 22.17
C ILE A 169 23.44 -31.50 22.64
N TYR A 170 23.26 -31.32 23.96
CA TYR A 170 22.19 -30.55 24.54
C TYR A 170 22.24 -29.09 24.07
N ILE A 171 23.38 -28.43 24.12
CA ILE A 171 23.58 -27.06 23.61
C ILE A 171 23.23 -26.97 22.11
N ALA A 172 23.66 -27.97 21.35
CA ALA A 172 23.38 -28.07 19.92
C ALA A 172 21.85 -28.12 19.63
N LEU A 173 21.12 -28.95 20.36
CA LEU A 173 19.67 -29.06 20.20
C LEU A 173 18.93 -27.76 20.57
N ILE A 174 19.35 -27.08 21.64
CA ILE A 174 18.77 -25.80 22.07
C ILE A 174 18.87 -24.73 20.96
N THR A 175 20.01 -24.64 20.27
CA THR A 175 20.17 -23.64 19.20
C THR A 175 19.18 -23.88 18.05
N THR A 176 18.94 -25.14 17.69
CA THR A 176 17.95 -25.45 16.63
C THR A 176 16.53 -25.16 17.08
N ILE A 177 16.16 -25.50 18.32
CA ILE A 177 14.84 -25.18 18.88
C ILE A 177 14.64 -23.67 18.88
N ALA A 178 15.64 -22.90 19.29
CA ALA A 178 15.57 -21.43 19.27
C ALA A 178 15.33 -20.87 17.87
N GLY A 179 16.10 -21.34 16.88
CA GLY A 179 15.96 -20.91 15.48
C GLY A 179 14.59 -21.22 14.88
N LEU A 180 14.08 -22.42 15.11
CA LEU A 180 12.74 -22.83 14.66
C LEU A 180 11.64 -22.04 15.37
N THR A 181 11.77 -21.83 16.67
CA THR A 181 10.78 -21.05 17.45
C THR A 181 10.66 -19.63 16.91
N VAL A 182 11.78 -18.95 16.67
CA VAL A 182 11.78 -17.61 16.07
C VAL A 182 11.06 -17.60 14.73
N ALA A 183 11.34 -18.55 13.84
CA ALA A 183 10.71 -18.62 12.53
C ALA A 183 9.20 -18.88 12.63
N ILE A 184 8.78 -19.83 13.47
CA ILE A 184 7.37 -20.18 13.67
C ILE A 184 6.57 -19.01 14.23
N VAL A 185 7.13 -18.21 15.13
CA VAL A 185 6.46 -17.04 15.71
C VAL A 185 6.36 -15.88 14.71
N LEU A 186 7.42 -15.62 13.94
CA LEU A 186 7.47 -14.48 13.02
C LEU A 186 6.72 -14.72 11.70
N MET A 187 6.62 -15.96 11.24
CA MET A 187 6.00 -16.26 9.94
C MET A 187 4.51 -15.90 9.84
N PRO A 188 3.66 -16.20 10.82
CA PRO A 188 2.27 -15.75 10.82
C PRO A 188 2.15 -14.22 10.84
N LEU A 189 3.01 -13.52 11.59
CA LEU A 189 3.04 -12.06 11.64
C LEU A 189 3.41 -11.47 10.27
N TYR A 190 4.40 -12.04 9.60
CA TYR A 190 4.79 -11.67 8.24
C TYR A 190 3.62 -11.84 7.25
N THR A 191 2.96 -13.01 7.27
CA THR A 191 1.82 -13.30 6.39
C THR A 191 0.67 -12.33 6.65
N TYR A 192 0.38 -12.03 7.90
CA TYR A 192 -0.65 -11.05 8.28
C TYR A 192 -0.31 -9.64 7.77
N ILE A 193 0.95 -9.19 7.95
CA ILE A 193 1.41 -7.87 7.46
C ILE A 193 1.29 -7.80 5.94
N LYS A 194 1.71 -8.87 5.24
CA LYS A 194 1.59 -8.95 3.78
C LYS A 194 0.14 -8.81 3.33
N GLY A 195 -0.80 -9.51 3.97
CA GLY A 195 -2.22 -9.37 3.67
C GLY A 195 -2.77 -7.95 3.89
N LEU A 196 -2.28 -7.22 4.91
CA LEU A 196 -2.64 -5.82 5.10
C LEU A 196 -2.10 -4.91 3.98
N ILE A 197 -0.89 -5.17 3.49
CA ILE A 197 -0.30 -4.41 2.39
C ILE A 197 -1.07 -4.68 1.09
N ASP A 198 -1.35 -5.94 0.79
CA ASP A 198 -2.09 -6.35 -0.40
C ASP A 198 -3.50 -5.70 -0.41
N ALA A 199 -4.20 -5.70 0.72
CA ALA A 199 -5.50 -5.02 0.86
C ALA A 199 -5.42 -3.50 0.64
N GLU A 200 -4.35 -2.83 1.06
CA GLU A 200 -4.16 -1.40 0.78
C GLU A 200 -3.82 -1.14 -0.69
N MET A 201 -3.07 -2.05 -1.33
CA MET A 201 -2.80 -1.97 -2.77
C MET A 201 -4.08 -2.10 -3.59
N ASP A 202 -4.96 -3.03 -3.24
CA ASP A 202 -6.27 -3.19 -3.90
C ASP A 202 -7.12 -1.92 -3.79
N LYS A 203 -7.12 -1.25 -2.63
CA LYS A 203 -7.82 0.04 -2.44
C LYS A 203 -7.25 1.15 -3.33
N ILE A 204 -5.93 1.22 -3.45
CA ILE A 204 -5.25 2.20 -4.32
C ILE A 204 -5.60 1.92 -5.77
N GLU A 205 -5.54 0.67 -6.21
CA GLU A 205 -5.86 0.27 -7.58
C GLU A 205 -7.32 0.60 -7.92
N LEU A 206 -8.25 0.30 -7.00
CA LEU A 206 -9.64 0.65 -7.16
C LEU A 206 -9.83 2.16 -7.33
N ALA A 207 -9.23 2.97 -6.46
CA ALA A 207 -9.31 4.42 -6.52
C ALA A 207 -8.71 4.96 -7.82
N THR A 208 -7.57 4.41 -8.27
CA THR A 208 -6.94 4.80 -9.54
C THR A 208 -7.82 4.49 -10.73
N LYS A 209 -8.49 3.34 -10.76
CA LYS A 209 -9.45 2.99 -11.81
C LYS A 209 -10.68 3.90 -11.80
N MET A 210 -11.12 4.36 -10.64
CA MET A 210 -12.24 5.29 -10.52
C MET A 210 -11.90 6.71 -10.98
N THR A 211 -10.63 7.08 -11.14
CA THR A 211 -10.23 8.41 -11.65
C THR A 211 -10.46 8.62 -13.15
N ASN A 212 -10.89 7.61 -13.88
CA ASN A 212 -11.32 7.77 -15.28
C ASN A 212 -12.54 8.71 -15.48
N TRP A 213 -13.15 9.21 -14.37
CA TRP A 213 -14.24 10.20 -14.38
C TRP A 213 -13.77 11.66 -14.47
N SER A 214 -12.46 11.89 -14.67
CA SER A 214 -11.83 13.23 -14.57
C SER A 214 -12.29 14.24 -15.62
N TYR A 215 -13.12 13.87 -16.58
CA TYR A 215 -13.70 14.85 -17.52
C TYR A 215 -15.19 14.61 -17.71
N ALA A 216 -15.94 15.68 -17.72
CA ALA A 216 -17.25 15.65 -18.30
C ALA A 216 -17.10 15.57 -19.84
N VAL A 217 -17.89 14.75 -20.45
CA VAL A 217 -17.96 14.64 -21.92
C VAL A 217 -19.31 15.12 -22.34
N ILE A 218 -19.33 16.15 -23.17
CA ILE A 218 -20.55 16.58 -23.88
C ILE A 218 -20.38 16.34 -25.36
N LYS A 219 -21.49 16.04 -26.01
CA LYS A 219 -21.61 16.04 -27.45
C LYS A 219 -22.45 17.23 -27.83
N ILE A 220 -21.95 18.00 -28.75
CA ILE A 220 -22.65 19.17 -29.28
C ILE A 220 -22.85 19.04 -30.77
N ARG A 221 -23.91 19.67 -31.25
CA ARG A 221 -24.15 19.87 -32.69
C ARG A 221 -23.88 21.30 -33.05
N VAL A 222 -23.03 21.49 -34.03
CA VAL A 222 -22.70 22.79 -34.61
C VAL A 222 -23.06 22.72 -36.08
N TYR A 223 -23.85 23.68 -36.54
CA TYR A 223 -24.39 23.67 -37.92
C TYR A 223 -23.50 24.44 -38.90
N GLU A 224 -22.71 25.42 -38.39
CA GLU A 224 -21.89 26.28 -39.22
C GLU A 224 -20.52 26.53 -38.61
N LYS A 225 -19.52 26.92 -39.43
CA LYS A 225 -18.19 27.33 -39.02
C LYS A 225 -17.44 26.30 -38.10
N LEU A 226 -17.59 25.01 -38.39
CA LEU A 226 -17.02 23.92 -37.63
C LEU A 226 -15.50 24.09 -37.32
N PRO A 227 -14.64 24.49 -38.29
CA PRO A 227 -13.21 24.72 -38.01
C PRO A 227 -12.95 25.82 -36.98
N CYS A 228 -13.66 26.95 -37.05
CA CYS A 228 -13.57 28.03 -36.08
C CYS A 228 -13.95 27.58 -34.66
N VAL A 229 -15.00 26.77 -34.55
CA VAL A 229 -15.47 26.23 -33.26
C VAL A 229 -14.45 25.28 -32.66
N ILE A 230 -13.84 24.41 -33.47
CA ILE A 230 -12.80 23.49 -32.99
C ILE A 230 -11.58 24.28 -32.48
N GLU A 231 -11.12 25.27 -33.24
CA GLU A 231 -9.99 26.12 -32.86
C GLU A 231 -10.28 26.92 -31.60
N ALA A 232 -11.44 27.57 -31.50
CA ALA A 232 -11.88 28.33 -30.35
C ALA A 232 -11.98 27.49 -29.06
N LEU A 233 -12.40 26.21 -29.20
CA LEU A 233 -12.50 25.28 -28.08
C LEU A 233 -11.14 24.71 -27.69
N GLN A 234 -10.23 24.47 -28.64
CA GLN A 234 -8.88 23.99 -28.34
C GLN A 234 -8.02 25.02 -27.58
N GLU A 235 -8.28 26.31 -27.84
CA GLU A 235 -7.61 27.41 -27.12
C GLU A 235 -8.24 27.73 -25.75
N ALA A 236 -9.45 27.26 -25.50
CA ALA A 236 -10.18 27.61 -24.27
C ALA A 236 -9.61 26.91 -23.03
N GLU A 237 -9.36 27.71 -22.00
CA GLU A 237 -8.91 27.17 -20.71
C GLU A 237 -10.01 26.30 -20.09
N GLY A 238 -9.66 25.04 -19.76
CA GLY A 238 -10.61 24.10 -19.19
C GLY A 238 -11.09 23.02 -20.16
N ILE A 239 -10.84 23.14 -21.45
CA ILE A 239 -11.08 22.08 -22.43
C ILE A 239 -9.89 21.10 -22.44
N VAL A 240 -10.18 19.82 -22.34
CA VAL A 240 -9.18 18.73 -22.31
C VAL A 240 -8.93 18.19 -23.71
N SER A 241 -10.00 17.94 -24.45
CA SER A 241 -9.89 17.49 -25.84
C SER A 241 -11.15 17.83 -26.62
N VAL A 242 -10.98 18.08 -27.90
CA VAL A 242 -12.04 18.28 -28.87
C VAL A 242 -11.86 17.25 -29.97
N LYS A 243 -12.89 16.46 -30.23
CA LYS A 243 -12.89 15.43 -31.28
C LYS A 243 -14.09 15.65 -32.20
N GLU A 244 -13.85 15.64 -33.48
CA GLU A 244 -14.90 15.52 -34.47
C GLU A 244 -15.43 14.09 -34.52
N ILE A 245 -16.75 13.94 -34.50
CA ILE A 245 -17.43 12.64 -34.50
C ILE A 245 -18.47 12.57 -35.60
N SER A 246 -18.67 11.39 -36.14
CA SER A 246 -19.73 11.13 -37.15
C SER A 246 -20.90 10.46 -36.45
N ASP A 247 -21.70 11.28 -35.73
CA ASP A 247 -22.91 10.84 -35.02
C ASP A 247 -24.12 11.53 -35.67
N PRO A 248 -25.27 10.83 -35.87
CA PRO A 248 -26.46 11.43 -36.50
C PRO A 248 -26.98 12.67 -35.78
N TYR A 249 -26.68 12.83 -34.51
CA TYR A 249 -27.23 13.92 -33.66
C TYR A 249 -26.17 14.92 -33.18
N SER A 250 -24.87 14.65 -33.35
CA SER A 250 -23.78 15.50 -32.88
C SER A 250 -22.56 15.37 -33.81
N ASN A 251 -21.77 16.44 -33.94
CA ASN A 251 -20.58 16.46 -34.78
C ASN A 251 -19.29 16.74 -34.00
N ILE A 252 -19.38 17.20 -32.73
CA ILE A 252 -18.23 17.46 -31.89
C ILE A 252 -18.43 16.79 -30.52
N GLN A 253 -17.40 16.06 -30.06
CA GLN A 253 -17.30 15.58 -28.70
C GLN A 253 -16.25 16.40 -27.98
N ILE A 254 -16.61 17.00 -26.85
CA ILE A 254 -15.75 17.85 -26.02
C ILE A 254 -15.56 17.15 -24.69
N SER A 255 -14.31 16.95 -24.31
CA SER A 255 -13.94 16.55 -22.93
C SER A 255 -13.44 17.80 -22.23
N PHE A 256 -14.03 18.14 -21.09
CA PHE A 256 -13.71 19.36 -20.35
C PHE A 256 -13.62 19.11 -18.86
N LYS A 257 -12.99 20.04 -18.15
CA LYS A 257 -12.86 19.99 -16.70
C LYS A 257 -14.23 20.10 -16.03
N PRO A 258 -14.53 19.29 -14.99
CA PRO A 258 -15.81 19.40 -14.27
C PRO A 258 -16.06 20.76 -13.63
N SER A 259 -15.00 21.55 -13.41
CA SER A 259 -15.11 22.95 -12.93
C SER A 259 -15.67 23.91 -13.98
N MET A 260 -15.73 23.48 -15.24
CA MET A 260 -16.24 24.26 -16.34
C MET A 260 -17.73 23.94 -16.52
N LEU A 261 -18.59 24.94 -16.42
CA LEU A 261 -20.01 24.76 -16.64
C LEU A 261 -20.30 24.56 -18.14
N GLU A 262 -21.23 23.67 -18.48
CA GLU A 262 -21.66 23.44 -19.86
C GLU A 262 -22.11 24.73 -20.56
N LYS A 263 -22.72 25.66 -19.81
CA LYS A 263 -23.08 26.98 -20.30
C LYS A 263 -21.89 27.85 -20.73
N SER A 264 -20.72 27.65 -20.08
CA SER A 264 -19.50 28.35 -20.45
C SER A 264 -18.98 27.91 -21.82
N ILE A 265 -19.12 26.64 -22.18
CA ILE A 265 -18.72 26.10 -23.48
C ILE A 265 -19.59 26.74 -24.59
N SER A 266 -20.90 26.77 -24.39
CA SER A 266 -21.81 27.41 -25.37
C SER A 266 -21.55 28.91 -25.51
N ASN A 267 -21.18 29.60 -24.42
CA ASN A 267 -20.81 31.00 -24.47
C ASN A 267 -19.48 31.24 -25.21
N ILE A 268 -18.47 30.41 -25.02
CA ILE A 268 -17.20 30.50 -25.76
C ILE A 268 -17.43 30.37 -27.26
N ILE A 269 -18.27 29.43 -27.68
CA ILE A 269 -18.61 29.23 -29.09
C ILE A 269 -19.36 30.42 -29.65
N LEU A 270 -20.31 30.97 -28.89
CA LEU A 270 -21.07 32.12 -29.29
C LEU A 270 -20.21 33.40 -29.40
N GLU A 271 -19.34 33.67 -28.39
CA GLU A 271 -18.48 34.85 -28.38
C GLU A 271 -17.40 34.85 -29.45
N LYS A 272 -16.71 33.69 -29.65
CA LYS A 272 -15.56 33.60 -30.58
C LYS A 272 -15.98 33.38 -32.03
N CYS A 273 -17.06 32.65 -32.27
CA CYS A 273 -17.44 32.23 -33.63
C CYS A 273 -18.80 32.74 -34.08
N ASP A 274 -19.57 33.41 -33.20
CA ASP A 274 -20.96 33.87 -33.49
C ASP A 274 -21.86 32.74 -34.03
N VAL A 275 -21.79 31.58 -33.35
CA VAL A 275 -22.52 30.37 -33.73
C VAL A 275 -23.27 29.84 -32.51
N LYS A 276 -24.53 29.45 -32.71
CA LYS A 276 -25.31 28.73 -31.70
C LYS A 276 -24.96 27.24 -31.74
N SER A 277 -24.65 26.70 -30.58
CA SER A 277 -24.45 25.27 -30.40
C SER A 277 -25.59 24.65 -29.61
N GLU A 278 -25.95 23.43 -29.94
CA GLU A 278 -26.97 22.65 -29.26
C GLU A 278 -26.32 21.46 -28.57
N ILE A 279 -26.50 21.35 -27.23
CA ILE A 279 -25.99 20.22 -26.46
C ILE A 279 -26.92 19.05 -26.67
N THR A 280 -26.43 18.01 -27.32
CA THR A 280 -27.21 16.81 -27.67
C THR A 280 -27.09 15.68 -26.66
N GLU A 281 -25.97 15.57 -25.99
CA GLU A 281 -25.75 14.57 -24.96
C GLU A 281 -24.71 15.09 -23.95
N SER A 282 -25.05 15.03 -22.67
CA SER A 282 -24.14 15.34 -21.57
C SER A 282 -23.96 14.08 -20.72
N LYS A 283 -22.76 13.56 -20.65
CA LYS A 283 -22.42 12.44 -19.78
C LYS A 283 -21.18 12.78 -18.98
N LEU A 284 -21.35 12.84 -17.65
CA LEU A 284 -20.25 12.50 -16.75
C LEU A 284 -19.89 11.03 -17.02
N ARG A 285 -18.79 10.77 -17.67
CA ARG A 285 -18.32 9.40 -17.82
C ARG A 285 -17.87 8.91 -16.45
N GLN A 286 -18.71 8.04 -15.85
CA GLN A 286 -18.38 7.18 -14.75
C GLN A 286 -17.28 6.19 -15.11
#